data_c184f41676dffc2f5ec98e27d34b58b6
#
_entry.id   c184f41676dffc2f5ec98e27d34b58b6
#
_cell.length_a   1.000
_cell.length_b   1.000
_cell.length_c   1.000
_cell.angle_alpha   90.00
_cell.angle_beta   90.00
_cell.angle_gamma   90.00
#
_symmetry.space_group_name_H-M   'P 1'
#
loop_
_entity.id
_entity.type
_entity.pdbx_description
1 polymer ?
#
loop_
_entity_poly.entity_id
_entity_poly.type
_entity_poly.pdbx_seq_one_letter_code
_entity_poly.pdbx_strand_id
1 'polypeptide(L)'
;MFGKPGRPPEDRLERRRGIWAAVSPLIEKAGARNLTMRQAAAVSFLSLGGLYHYFPDKRSLVLFGLDQEAHERVCMEFQARYGHLQNSDPQAAAEAFVQFFGERVSFVRPSIYAALELGAEDFMSRLEANINLGLEAFMQVLRLAVPDAEDRDLRLVGRTVRRLVLGGLIDRSVTRSEIEDELRAVISGVPVGRRLTAAVASAG
;
A
#
# COMPACT_ATOMS: atom_id res chain seq x y z
N MET A 1 -2.72 33.72 -35.10
CA MET A 1 -2.55 33.79 -33.64
C MET A 1 -2.74 32.39 -33.08
N PHE A 2 -1.67 31.67 -32.81
CA PHE A 2 -1.76 30.37 -32.18
C PHE A 2 -1.89 30.59 -30.68
N GLY A 3 -3.05 30.20 -30.11
CA GLY A 3 -3.28 30.23 -28.67
C GLY A 3 -2.21 29.36 -27.95
N LYS A 4 -1.64 29.84 -26.85
CA LYS A 4 -0.75 29.05 -26.01
C LYS A 4 -1.47 27.74 -25.65
N PRO A 5 -0.82 26.56 -25.81
CA PRO A 5 -1.42 25.30 -25.38
C PRO A 5 -1.81 25.44 -23.91
N GLY A 6 -3.07 25.18 -23.60
CA GLY A 6 -3.56 25.17 -22.23
C GLY A 6 -2.74 24.18 -21.40
N ARG A 7 -2.54 24.50 -20.11
CA ARG A 7 -1.90 23.56 -19.16
C ARG A 7 -2.60 22.20 -19.29
N PRO A 8 -1.85 21.09 -19.41
CA PRO A 8 -2.45 19.75 -19.44
C PRO A 8 -3.44 19.59 -18.27
N PRO A 9 -4.56 18.86 -18.46
CA PRO A 9 -5.46 18.58 -17.37
C PRO A 9 -4.66 18.00 -16.19
N GLU A 10 -4.72 18.67 -15.05
CA GLU A 10 -4.05 18.18 -13.86
C GLU A 10 -4.72 16.87 -13.42
N ASP A 11 -3.94 15.80 -13.24
CA ASP A 11 -4.47 14.59 -12.61
C ASP A 11 -4.83 14.93 -11.15
N ARG A 12 -6.14 15.08 -10.90
CA ARG A 12 -6.67 15.49 -9.60
C ARG A 12 -6.27 14.51 -8.50
N LEU A 13 -6.24 13.21 -8.82
CA LEU A 13 -5.86 12.19 -7.85
C LEU A 13 -4.38 12.30 -7.49
N GLU A 14 -3.51 12.49 -8.47
CA GLU A 14 -2.08 12.67 -8.22
C GLU A 14 -1.81 13.93 -7.40
N ARG A 15 -2.55 15.01 -7.66
CA ARG A 15 -2.43 16.21 -6.83
C ARG A 15 -2.89 15.99 -5.39
N ARG A 16 -3.99 15.25 -5.18
CA ARG A 16 -4.43 14.84 -3.84
C ARG A 16 -3.39 13.97 -3.14
N ARG A 17 -2.74 13.04 -3.85
CA ARG A 17 -1.63 12.22 -3.32
C ARG A 17 -0.45 13.09 -2.86
N GLY A 18 -0.05 14.07 -3.65
CA GLY A 18 1.02 15.01 -3.29
C GLY A 18 0.68 15.87 -2.06
N ILE A 19 -0.56 16.37 -1.96
CA ILE A 19 -1.04 17.08 -0.77
C ILE A 19 -1.01 16.17 0.45
N TRP A 20 -1.50 14.94 0.33
CA TRP A 20 -1.50 13.96 1.41
C TRP A 20 -0.09 13.62 1.88
N ALA A 21 0.85 13.42 0.97
CA ALA A 21 2.25 13.15 1.31
C ALA A 21 2.89 14.28 2.14
N ALA A 22 2.51 15.54 1.87
CA ALA A 22 2.98 16.69 2.63
C ALA A 22 2.30 16.81 4.01
N VAL A 23 1.04 16.37 4.14
CA VAL A 23 0.23 16.54 5.36
C VAL A 23 0.36 15.36 6.33
N SER A 24 0.51 14.14 5.83
CA SER A 24 0.54 12.93 6.67
C SER A 24 1.58 12.95 7.80
N PRO A 25 2.80 13.52 7.63
CA PRO A 25 3.75 13.64 8.74
C PRO A 25 3.26 14.55 9.88
N LEU A 26 2.41 15.54 9.59
CA LEU A 26 1.83 16.38 10.65
C LEU A 26 0.83 15.59 11.50
N ILE A 27 0.07 14.69 10.87
CA ILE A 27 -0.88 13.81 11.57
C ILE A 27 -0.13 12.85 12.48
N GLU A 28 0.96 12.25 12.00
CA GLU A 28 1.80 11.35 12.81
C GLU A 28 2.39 12.06 14.04
N LYS A 29 2.85 13.31 13.85
CA LYS A 29 3.51 14.08 14.90
C LYS A 29 2.53 14.65 15.94
N ALA A 30 1.41 15.20 15.49
CA ALA A 30 0.53 16.02 16.33
C ALA A 30 -0.88 15.44 16.52
N GLY A 31 -1.22 14.37 15.80
CA GLY A 31 -2.57 13.79 15.75
C GLY A 31 -3.52 14.55 14.83
N ALA A 32 -4.54 13.85 14.36
CA ALA A 32 -5.53 14.40 13.45
C ALA A 32 -6.39 15.49 14.09
N ARG A 33 -6.65 15.40 15.41
CA ARG A 33 -7.45 16.42 16.12
C ARG A 33 -6.80 17.79 16.08
N ASN A 34 -5.49 17.85 16.19
CA ASN A 34 -4.71 19.09 16.25
C ASN A 34 -4.39 19.67 14.88
N LEU A 35 -4.55 18.91 13.80
CA LEU A 35 -4.36 19.41 12.44
C LEU A 35 -5.43 20.45 12.08
N THR A 36 -5.01 21.56 11.49
CA THR A 36 -5.90 22.56 10.90
C THR A 36 -5.76 22.61 9.38
N MET A 37 -6.82 22.98 8.66
CA MET A 37 -6.78 23.16 7.21
C MET A 37 -5.76 24.23 6.78
N ARG A 38 -5.50 25.23 7.62
CA ARG A 38 -4.46 26.26 7.37
C ARG A 38 -3.07 25.67 7.41
N GLN A 39 -2.77 24.84 8.39
CA GLN A 39 -1.47 24.13 8.46
C GLN A 39 -1.29 23.20 7.26
N ALA A 40 -2.33 22.44 6.91
CA ALA A 40 -2.31 21.55 5.74
C ALA A 40 -2.08 22.34 4.44
N ALA A 41 -2.73 23.48 4.25
CA ALA A 41 -2.52 24.34 3.09
C ALA A 41 -1.07 24.86 3.03
N ALA A 42 -0.53 25.32 4.17
CA ALA A 42 0.83 25.84 4.25
C ALA A 42 1.88 24.81 3.85
N VAL A 43 1.83 23.56 4.38
CA VAL A 43 2.80 22.51 4.04
C VAL A 43 2.64 21.99 2.62
N SER A 44 1.46 22.14 2.02
CA SER A 44 1.18 21.76 0.63
C SER A 44 1.45 22.87 -0.38
N PHE A 45 1.96 24.02 0.08
CA PHE A 45 2.19 25.22 -0.74
C PHE A 45 0.93 25.69 -1.48
N LEU A 46 -0.24 25.62 -0.81
CA LEU A 46 -1.52 26.03 -1.36
C LEU A 46 -2.12 27.19 -0.54
N SER A 47 -2.96 27.98 -1.19
CA SER A 47 -3.89 28.82 -0.45
C SER A 47 -4.95 27.95 0.24
N LEU A 48 -5.60 28.48 1.27
CA LEU A 48 -6.67 27.77 1.96
C LEU A 48 -7.81 27.39 1.00
N GLY A 49 -8.20 28.32 0.10
CA GLY A 49 -9.20 28.06 -0.95
C GLY A 49 -8.73 26.98 -1.95
N GLY A 50 -7.43 26.99 -2.30
CA GLY A 50 -6.82 25.96 -3.15
C GLY A 50 -6.86 24.58 -2.50
N LEU A 51 -6.64 24.47 -1.19
CA LEU A 51 -6.78 23.20 -0.49
C LEU A 51 -8.23 22.71 -0.47
N TYR A 52 -9.21 23.59 -0.21
CA TYR A 52 -10.63 23.22 -0.22
C TYR A 52 -11.14 22.74 -1.58
N HIS A 53 -10.48 23.13 -2.68
CA HIS A 53 -10.78 22.59 -4.01
C HIS A 53 -10.51 21.08 -4.11
N TYR A 54 -9.49 20.56 -3.41
CA TYR A 54 -9.11 19.14 -3.40
C TYR A 54 -9.76 18.34 -2.27
N PHE A 55 -9.92 18.96 -1.11
CA PHE A 55 -10.45 18.37 0.11
C PHE A 55 -11.48 19.30 0.74
N PRO A 56 -12.78 19.00 0.59
CA PRO A 56 -13.85 19.91 1.04
C PRO A 56 -13.87 20.13 2.56
N ASP A 57 -13.27 19.22 3.31
CA ASP A 57 -13.19 19.32 4.77
C ASP A 57 -11.97 18.58 5.31
N LYS A 58 -11.72 18.73 6.61
CA LYS A 58 -10.62 18.08 7.32
C LYS A 58 -10.77 16.55 7.32
N ARG A 59 -11.99 16.02 7.44
CA ARG A 59 -12.25 14.58 7.47
C ARG A 59 -11.82 13.93 6.16
N SER A 60 -12.23 14.49 5.03
CA SER A 60 -11.84 14.00 3.69
C SER A 60 -10.32 14.04 3.48
N LEU A 61 -9.63 15.04 4.03
CA LEU A 61 -8.18 15.14 3.97
C LEU A 61 -7.52 14.05 4.82
N VAL A 62 -7.87 13.91 6.10
CA VAL A 62 -7.17 13.00 7.02
C VAL A 62 -7.47 11.51 6.76
N LEU A 63 -8.56 11.21 6.08
CA LEU A 63 -8.92 9.85 5.69
C LEU A 63 -8.47 9.47 4.28
N PHE A 64 -7.76 10.36 3.57
CA PHE A 64 -7.36 10.11 2.18
C PHE A 64 -6.43 8.91 2.00
N GLY A 65 -5.64 8.54 3.01
CA GLY A 65 -4.85 7.31 2.96
C GLY A 65 -5.69 6.02 2.87
N LEU A 66 -7.02 6.11 3.14
CA LEU A 66 -8.00 5.03 2.97
C LEU A 66 -8.90 5.23 1.74
N ASP A 67 -8.55 6.18 0.84
CA ASP A 67 -9.29 6.43 -0.39
C ASP A 67 -9.13 5.26 -1.36
N GLN A 68 -10.25 4.69 -1.79
CA GLN A 68 -10.26 3.49 -2.61
C GLN A 68 -9.67 3.73 -3.99
N GLU A 69 -10.01 4.85 -4.66
CA GLU A 69 -9.50 5.19 -5.99
C GLU A 69 -7.97 5.35 -5.96
N ALA A 70 -7.45 6.02 -4.92
CA ALA A 70 -6.01 6.16 -4.72
C ALA A 70 -5.32 4.81 -4.52
N HIS A 71 -5.98 3.88 -3.83
CA HIS A 71 -5.45 2.54 -3.58
C HIS A 71 -5.50 1.65 -4.83
N GLU A 72 -6.59 1.67 -5.58
CA GLU A 72 -6.74 0.95 -6.85
C GLU A 72 -5.66 1.36 -7.85
N ARG A 73 -5.40 2.67 -8.00
CA ARG A 73 -4.32 3.16 -8.86
C ARG A 73 -2.96 2.62 -8.46
N VAL A 74 -2.64 2.63 -7.17
CA VAL A 74 -1.36 2.09 -6.67
C VAL A 74 -1.25 0.58 -6.91
N CYS A 75 -2.33 -0.19 -6.77
CA CYS A 75 -2.34 -1.62 -7.10
C CYS A 75 -2.09 -1.86 -8.60
N MET A 76 -2.68 -1.06 -9.48
CA MET A 76 -2.40 -1.13 -10.92
C MET A 76 -0.94 -0.76 -11.25
N GLU A 77 -0.40 0.28 -10.63
CA GLU A 77 1.01 0.66 -10.77
C GLU A 77 1.94 -0.47 -10.31
N PHE A 78 1.62 -1.13 -9.20
CA PHE A 78 2.36 -2.29 -8.69
C PHE A 78 2.34 -3.45 -9.70
N GLN A 79 1.18 -3.82 -10.20
CA GLN A 79 1.05 -4.89 -11.20
C GLN A 79 1.81 -4.55 -12.49
N ALA A 80 1.73 -3.31 -12.97
CA ALA A 80 2.47 -2.86 -14.14
C ALA A 80 3.99 -2.91 -13.91
N ARG A 81 4.46 -2.51 -12.72
CA ARG A 81 5.88 -2.49 -12.36
C ARG A 81 6.47 -3.90 -12.22
N TYR A 82 5.74 -4.82 -11.59
CA TYR A 82 6.25 -6.13 -11.20
C TYR A 82 5.67 -7.31 -12.00
N GLY A 83 4.77 -7.06 -12.96
CA GLY A 83 4.22 -8.10 -13.83
C GLY A 83 5.27 -8.82 -14.70
N HIS A 84 6.47 -8.24 -14.84
CA HIS A 84 7.61 -8.86 -15.53
C HIS A 84 8.31 -9.99 -14.75
N LEU A 85 8.00 -10.17 -13.44
CA LEU A 85 8.58 -11.21 -12.60
C LEU A 85 8.06 -12.62 -12.93
N GLN A 86 7.66 -12.85 -14.17
CA GLN A 86 7.22 -14.15 -14.65
C GLN A 86 8.37 -15.17 -14.59
N ASN A 87 8.10 -16.33 -13.99
CA ASN A 87 9.10 -17.41 -13.81
C ASN A 87 10.35 -16.97 -13.00
N SER A 88 10.23 -15.94 -12.17
CA SER A 88 11.28 -15.54 -11.23
C SER A 88 11.20 -16.39 -9.95
N ASP A 89 12.19 -16.23 -9.07
CA ASP A 89 12.14 -16.90 -7.78
C ASP A 89 11.17 -16.20 -6.80
N PRO A 90 10.72 -16.91 -5.73
CA PRO A 90 9.83 -16.32 -4.73
C PRO A 90 10.43 -15.12 -4.01
N GLN A 91 11.76 -15.03 -3.93
CA GLN A 91 12.45 -13.95 -3.27
C GLN A 91 12.28 -12.62 -4.03
N ALA A 92 12.34 -12.64 -5.37
CA ALA A 92 12.07 -11.46 -6.19
C ALA A 92 10.64 -10.93 -5.97
N ALA A 93 9.65 -11.84 -5.88
CA ALA A 93 8.27 -11.47 -5.58
C ALA A 93 8.12 -10.94 -4.14
N ALA A 94 8.87 -11.51 -3.17
CA ALA A 94 8.90 -11.03 -1.80
C ALA A 94 9.42 -9.60 -1.72
N GLU A 95 10.56 -9.30 -2.33
CA GLU A 95 11.15 -7.96 -2.34
C GLU A 95 10.22 -6.94 -3.01
N ALA A 96 9.59 -7.30 -4.14
CA ALA A 96 8.61 -6.46 -4.81
C ALA A 96 7.44 -6.10 -3.87
N PHE A 97 6.92 -7.08 -3.13
CA PHE A 97 5.83 -6.86 -2.20
C PHE A 97 6.27 -6.07 -0.96
N VAL A 98 7.44 -6.37 -0.40
CA VAL A 98 7.99 -5.63 0.76
C VAL A 98 8.16 -4.15 0.41
N GLN A 99 8.70 -3.84 -0.77
CA GLN A 99 8.82 -2.47 -1.23
C GLN A 99 7.45 -1.81 -1.37
N PHE A 100 6.51 -2.46 -2.05
CA PHE A 100 5.13 -1.98 -2.21
C PHE A 100 4.45 -1.72 -0.86
N PHE A 101 4.55 -2.67 0.06
CA PHE A 101 3.95 -2.56 1.38
C PHE A 101 4.59 -1.43 2.19
N GLY A 102 5.92 -1.30 2.15
CA GLY A 102 6.64 -0.24 2.84
C GLY A 102 6.21 1.17 2.40
N GLU A 103 6.03 1.38 1.10
CA GLU A 103 5.48 2.63 0.55
C GLU A 103 4.03 2.86 1.06
N ARG A 104 3.24 1.79 1.15
CA ARG A 104 1.83 1.86 1.60
C ARG A 104 1.68 2.12 3.08
N VAL A 105 2.54 1.58 3.93
CA VAL A 105 2.49 1.83 5.39
C VAL A 105 2.52 3.32 5.70
N SER A 106 3.48 4.04 5.13
CA SER A 106 3.62 5.48 5.32
C SER A 106 2.43 6.28 4.77
N PHE A 107 1.75 5.76 3.75
CA PHE A 107 0.58 6.40 3.16
C PHE A 107 -0.71 6.14 3.97
N VAL A 108 -0.91 4.93 4.47
CA VAL A 108 -2.18 4.45 5.06
C VAL A 108 -2.24 4.68 6.57
N ARG A 109 -1.16 4.41 7.30
CA ARG A 109 -1.12 4.50 8.78
C ARG A 109 -1.63 5.82 9.34
N PRO A 110 -1.25 7.00 8.85
CA PRO A 110 -1.75 8.25 9.38
C PRO A 110 -3.27 8.37 9.29
N SER A 111 -3.88 7.84 8.21
CA SER A 111 -5.34 7.81 8.08
C SER A 111 -6.02 6.84 9.04
N ILE A 112 -5.40 5.70 9.34
CA ILE A 112 -5.93 4.75 10.34
C ILE A 112 -5.96 5.42 11.71
N TYR A 113 -4.87 6.06 12.11
CA TYR A 113 -4.81 6.75 13.39
C TYR A 113 -5.77 7.93 13.47
N ALA A 114 -5.89 8.69 12.37
CA ALA A 114 -6.89 9.76 12.27
C ALA A 114 -8.32 9.22 12.38
N ALA A 115 -8.62 8.09 11.74
CA ALA A 115 -9.93 7.44 11.81
C ALA A 115 -10.28 7.01 13.24
N LEU A 116 -9.34 6.40 13.96
CA LEU A 116 -9.48 6.01 15.37
C LEU A 116 -9.70 7.24 16.27
N GLU A 117 -8.90 8.31 16.08
CA GLU A 117 -9.04 9.55 16.86
C GLU A 117 -10.39 10.26 16.64
N LEU A 118 -10.91 10.22 15.41
CA LEU A 118 -12.12 10.92 15.01
C LEU A 118 -13.38 10.06 15.13
N GLY A 119 -13.27 8.79 15.51
CA GLY A 119 -14.39 7.85 15.61
C GLY A 119 -15.05 7.61 14.25
N ALA A 120 -14.26 7.38 13.20
CA ALA A 120 -14.80 7.09 11.87
C ALA A 120 -15.34 5.66 11.83
N GLU A 121 -16.66 5.49 11.81
CA GLU A 121 -17.33 4.17 11.92
C GLU A 121 -17.02 3.24 10.74
N ASP A 122 -16.83 3.81 9.55
CA ASP A 122 -16.60 3.07 8.29
C ASP A 122 -15.13 2.76 7.98
N PHE A 123 -14.19 3.11 8.88
CA PHE A 123 -12.77 2.97 8.55
C PHE A 123 -12.32 1.52 8.43
N MET A 124 -12.87 0.61 9.23
CA MET A 124 -12.49 -0.82 9.18
C MET A 124 -12.89 -1.45 7.85
N SER A 125 -14.09 -1.17 7.34
CA SER A 125 -14.53 -1.69 6.04
C SER A 125 -13.67 -1.15 4.89
N ARG A 126 -13.28 0.11 4.93
CA ARG A 126 -12.35 0.72 3.95
C ARG A 126 -10.96 0.11 4.04
N LEU A 127 -10.44 -0.09 5.25
CA LEU A 127 -9.15 -0.71 5.48
C LEU A 127 -9.13 -2.14 4.95
N GLU A 128 -10.16 -2.93 5.25
CA GLU A 128 -10.29 -4.30 4.74
C GLU A 128 -10.38 -4.36 3.21
N ALA A 129 -11.16 -3.46 2.60
CA ALA A 129 -11.24 -3.37 1.14
C ALA A 129 -9.86 -3.08 0.53
N ASN A 130 -9.11 -2.12 1.08
CA ASN A 130 -7.78 -1.78 0.62
C ASN A 130 -6.77 -2.92 0.81
N ILE A 131 -6.83 -3.65 1.94
CA ILE A 131 -5.97 -4.82 2.18
C ILE A 131 -6.28 -5.91 1.17
N ASN A 132 -7.56 -6.18 0.89
CA ASN A 132 -7.95 -7.21 -0.07
C ASN A 132 -7.47 -6.87 -1.49
N LEU A 133 -7.63 -5.63 -1.94
CA LEU A 133 -7.12 -5.16 -3.24
C LEU A 133 -5.59 -5.30 -3.34
N GLY A 134 -4.85 -4.85 -2.33
CA GLY A 134 -3.40 -4.96 -2.30
C GLY A 134 -2.92 -6.40 -2.28
N LEU A 135 -3.61 -7.27 -1.52
CA LEU A 135 -3.30 -8.69 -1.47
C LEU A 135 -3.60 -9.39 -2.79
N GLU A 136 -4.71 -9.06 -3.46
CA GLU A 136 -5.05 -9.60 -4.76
C GLU A 136 -3.99 -9.23 -5.81
N ALA A 137 -3.58 -7.96 -5.87
CA ALA A 137 -2.51 -7.49 -6.75
C ALA A 137 -1.19 -8.25 -6.49
N PHE A 138 -0.82 -8.44 -5.23
CA PHE A 138 0.37 -9.20 -4.83
C PHE A 138 0.25 -10.67 -5.24
N MET A 139 -0.88 -11.33 -4.96
CA MET A 139 -1.06 -12.74 -5.28
C MET A 139 -1.02 -13.02 -6.79
N GLN A 140 -1.44 -12.08 -7.61
CA GLN A 140 -1.29 -12.18 -9.07
C GLN A 140 0.20 -12.16 -9.47
N VAL A 141 1.00 -11.23 -8.93
CA VAL A 141 2.45 -11.18 -9.18
C VAL A 141 3.14 -12.44 -8.66
N LEU A 142 2.78 -12.90 -7.46
CA LEU A 142 3.36 -14.12 -6.87
C LEU A 142 3.07 -15.36 -7.72
N ARG A 143 1.86 -15.52 -8.23
CA ARG A 143 1.51 -16.64 -9.12
C ARG A 143 2.31 -16.64 -10.42
N LEU A 144 2.58 -15.46 -10.98
CA LEU A 144 3.44 -15.33 -12.17
C LEU A 144 4.89 -15.69 -11.85
N ALA A 145 5.37 -15.31 -10.66
CA ALA A 145 6.74 -15.60 -10.23
C ALA A 145 6.95 -17.10 -9.94
N VAL A 146 5.96 -17.76 -9.36
CA VAL A 146 6.03 -19.17 -8.93
C VAL A 146 4.88 -20.01 -9.50
N PRO A 147 4.83 -20.24 -10.82
CA PRO A 147 3.69 -20.90 -11.47
C PRO A 147 3.49 -22.36 -11.01
N ASP A 148 4.54 -23.00 -10.53
CA ASP A 148 4.51 -24.40 -10.06
C ASP A 148 4.13 -24.53 -8.58
N ALA A 149 3.86 -23.42 -7.87
CA ALA A 149 3.44 -23.46 -6.47
C ALA A 149 2.04 -24.03 -6.32
N GLU A 150 1.85 -24.90 -5.31
CA GLU A 150 0.53 -25.47 -5.04
C GLU A 150 -0.45 -24.37 -4.53
N ASP A 151 -1.69 -24.46 -4.97
CA ASP A 151 -2.75 -23.54 -4.53
C ASP A 151 -2.93 -23.48 -3.00
N ARG A 152 -2.65 -24.61 -2.32
CA ARG A 152 -2.68 -24.66 -0.85
C ARG A 152 -1.64 -23.75 -0.23
N ASP A 153 -0.43 -23.76 -0.75
CA ASP A 153 0.69 -22.98 -0.23
C ASP A 153 0.49 -21.49 -0.53
N LEU A 154 0.03 -21.17 -1.74
CA LEU A 154 -0.34 -19.80 -2.10
C LEU A 154 -1.44 -19.24 -1.18
N ARG A 155 -2.48 -20.04 -0.88
CA ARG A 155 -3.53 -19.62 0.07
C ARG A 155 -3.01 -19.45 1.49
N LEU A 156 -2.06 -20.28 1.93
CA LEU A 156 -1.44 -20.13 3.25
C LEU A 156 -0.66 -18.82 3.33
N VAL A 157 0.19 -18.55 2.33
CA VAL A 157 0.95 -17.31 2.23
C VAL A 157 0.02 -16.09 2.22
N GLY A 158 -1.00 -16.08 1.36
CA GLY A 158 -1.96 -14.97 1.29
C GLY A 158 -2.64 -14.68 2.63
N ARG A 159 -3.06 -15.72 3.37
CA ARG A 159 -3.65 -15.54 4.71
C ARG A 159 -2.66 -15.02 5.73
N THR A 160 -1.42 -15.49 5.68
CA THR A 160 -0.38 -15.06 6.62
C THR A 160 0.02 -13.62 6.34
N VAL A 161 0.28 -13.28 5.08
CA VAL A 161 0.57 -11.91 4.63
C VAL A 161 -0.56 -10.95 5.05
N ARG A 162 -1.82 -11.34 4.85
CA ARG A 162 -2.98 -10.52 5.30
C ARG A 162 -2.93 -10.20 6.79
N ARG A 163 -2.61 -11.19 7.63
CA ARG A 163 -2.52 -11.00 9.09
C ARG A 163 -1.38 -10.08 9.48
N LEU A 164 -0.20 -10.26 8.87
CA LEU A 164 0.96 -9.41 9.10
C LEU A 164 0.69 -7.97 8.69
N VAL A 165 0.13 -7.77 7.48
CA VAL A 165 -0.24 -6.45 6.96
C VAL A 165 -1.24 -5.76 7.88
N LEU A 166 -2.32 -6.43 8.28
CA LEU A 166 -3.34 -5.86 9.17
C LEU A 166 -2.75 -5.50 10.53
N GLY A 167 -2.01 -6.43 11.15
CA GLY A 167 -1.33 -6.20 12.42
C GLY A 167 -0.37 -5.03 12.34
N GLY A 168 0.51 -5.05 11.34
CA GLY A 168 1.49 -4.00 11.12
C GLY A 168 0.90 -2.62 10.83
N LEU A 169 -0.27 -2.52 10.22
CA LEU A 169 -0.92 -1.23 9.99
C LEU A 169 -1.56 -0.63 11.25
N ILE A 170 -2.06 -1.46 12.16
CA ILE A 170 -2.80 -1.03 13.36
C ILE A 170 -1.88 -0.88 14.58
N ASP A 171 -0.92 -1.78 14.76
CA ASP A 171 -0.03 -1.78 15.91
C ASP A 171 1.06 -0.70 15.76
N ARG A 172 1.03 0.26 16.70
CA ARG A 172 2.01 1.36 16.74
C ARG A 172 3.38 0.95 17.26
N SER A 173 3.46 -0.16 18.01
CA SER A 173 4.72 -0.65 18.59
C SER A 173 5.59 -1.34 17.55
N VAL A 174 5.00 -1.87 16.48
CA VAL A 174 5.71 -2.57 15.42
C VAL A 174 6.27 -1.58 14.42
N THR A 175 7.58 -1.66 14.19
CA THR A 175 8.27 -0.82 13.22
C THR A 175 8.01 -1.31 11.79
N ARG A 176 8.20 -0.43 10.82
CA ARG A 176 8.14 -0.78 9.41
C ARG A 176 9.13 -1.89 9.07
N SER A 177 10.38 -1.80 9.58
CA SER A 177 11.43 -2.79 9.31
C SER A 177 11.06 -4.18 9.81
N GLU A 178 10.50 -4.30 11.02
CA GLU A 178 10.05 -5.59 11.57
C GLU A 178 9.01 -6.26 10.69
N ILE A 179 8.02 -5.49 10.20
CA ILE A 179 6.99 -6.02 9.31
C ILE A 179 7.59 -6.44 7.95
N GLU A 180 8.50 -5.64 7.41
CA GLU A 180 9.18 -5.95 6.15
C GLU A 180 9.98 -7.26 6.26
N ASP A 181 10.67 -7.48 7.38
CA ASP A 181 11.45 -8.71 7.63
C ASP A 181 10.53 -9.94 7.80
N GLU A 182 9.43 -9.80 8.52
CA GLU A 182 8.41 -10.86 8.67
C GLU A 182 7.76 -11.22 7.32
N LEU A 183 7.39 -10.22 6.52
CA LEU A 183 6.82 -10.43 5.18
C LEU A 183 7.81 -11.15 4.27
N ARG A 184 9.07 -10.70 4.27
CA ARG A 184 10.15 -11.32 3.48
C ARG A 184 10.32 -12.78 3.85
N ALA A 185 10.38 -13.10 5.14
CA ALA A 185 10.53 -14.47 5.62
C ALA A 185 9.36 -15.37 5.19
N VAL A 186 8.12 -14.88 5.30
CA VAL A 186 6.91 -15.64 4.94
C VAL A 186 6.83 -15.90 3.43
N ILE A 187 7.11 -14.88 2.62
CA ILE A 187 6.95 -15.00 1.16
C ILE A 187 8.08 -15.82 0.55
N SER A 188 9.33 -15.62 0.99
CA SER A 188 10.48 -16.41 0.53
C SER A 188 10.40 -17.88 0.93
N GLY A 189 9.62 -18.21 1.96
CA GLY A 189 9.37 -19.59 2.39
C GLY A 189 8.34 -20.35 1.55
N VAL A 190 7.81 -19.78 0.46
CA VAL A 190 6.90 -20.49 -0.46
C VAL A 190 7.64 -21.67 -1.07
N PRO A 191 7.17 -22.92 -0.89
CA PRO A 191 7.79 -24.07 -1.53
C PRO A 191 7.64 -23.94 -3.05
N VAL A 192 8.72 -23.64 -3.74
CA VAL A 192 8.78 -23.79 -5.20
C VAL A 192 8.89 -25.27 -5.47
N GLY A 193 7.89 -25.84 -6.11
CA GLY A 193 7.64 -27.27 -6.33
C GLY A 193 8.89 -28.16 -6.27
N ARG A 194 8.80 -29.23 -5.54
CA ARG A 194 9.89 -30.16 -5.22
C ARG A 194 10.65 -30.62 -6.46
N ARG A 195 11.62 -29.84 -6.93
CA ARG A 195 12.71 -30.33 -7.80
C ARG A 195 13.82 -30.99 -6.97
N LEU A 196 13.57 -31.38 -5.71
CA LEU A 196 14.59 -31.85 -4.78
C LEU A 196 14.61 -33.39 -4.56
N THR A 197 13.94 -34.18 -5.39
CA THR A 197 14.01 -35.67 -5.19
C THR A 197 14.44 -36.47 -6.39
N ALA A 198 14.78 -35.88 -7.54
CA ALA A 198 15.29 -36.63 -8.67
C ALA A 198 16.83 -36.76 -8.70
N ALA A 199 17.57 -35.95 -7.96
CA ALA A 199 19.05 -35.97 -7.98
C ALA A 199 19.68 -36.89 -6.95
N VAL A 200 18.93 -37.45 -5.98
CA VAL A 200 19.46 -38.37 -4.97
C VAL A 200 19.11 -39.83 -5.27
N ALA A 201 18.15 -40.07 -6.16
CA ALA A 201 17.75 -41.44 -6.53
C ALA A 201 18.54 -42.03 -7.70
N SER A 202 19.47 -41.31 -8.33
CA SER A 202 20.33 -41.79 -9.42
C SER A 202 21.81 -41.99 -9.03
N ALA A 203 22.11 -41.93 -7.72
CA ALA A 203 23.46 -42.18 -7.18
C ALA A 203 23.46 -43.32 -6.14
N GLY A 204 22.61 -44.36 -6.35
CA GLY A 204 22.61 -45.57 -5.56
C GLY A 204 22.67 -46.78 -6.47
#